data_e9516b84e1135e8e6e16bebdf584c0b6
#
_entry.id   e9516b84e1135e8e6e16bebdf584c0b6
#
_cell.length_a   1.000
_cell.length_b   1.000
_cell.length_c   1.000
_cell.angle_alpha   90.00
_cell.angle_beta   90.00
_cell.angle_gamma   90.00
#
_symmetry.space_group_name_H-M   'P 1'
#
loop_
_entity.id
_entity.type
_entity.pdbx_description
1 polymer ?
#
loop_
_entity_poly.entity_id
_entity_poly.type
_entity_poly.pdbx_seq_one_letter_code
_entity_poly.pdbx_strand_id
1 'polypeptide(L)'
;MDKSIALVTGANKGIGKEIARQLTGAGLTVYVGSRDAARGERAVEEVGGDARLLVLDVTDAASIASAARQVDTLDILVNNAGISGDDRTADREDVGAFRRIYETNVFGVVAVTNAFLPALRQSVHPRIVNISSGTGSLTWATGPQFPHRGTYAAYRSSKAALNALTVYYAHALADDGIKVNALAPGLRRTDLNATAAASDGDPAEAAAGAVRLALLPDDGPSGEFFSWDGTPVPW
;
A
#
# COMPACT_ATOMS: atom_id res chain seq x y z
N MET A 1 6.50 -15.01 23.29
CA MET A 1 6.10 -13.72 22.68
C MET A 1 5.14 -14.06 21.58
N ASP A 2 3.98 -13.43 21.58
CA ASP A 2 3.04 -13.58 20.47
C ASP A 2 3.67 -12.99 19.20
N LYS A 3 3.39 -13.62 18.05
CA LYS A 3 3.92 -13.15 16.77
C LYS A 3 3.23 -11.85 16.39
N SER A 4 3.99 -10.88 15.88
CA SER A 4 3.39 -9.68 15.28
C SER A 4 2.52 -10.02 14.09
N ILE A 5 1.44 -9.28 13.93
CA ILE A 5 0.39 -9.51 12.93
C ILE A 5 0.41 -8.39 11.89
N ALA A 6 0.47 -8.76 10.63
CA ALA A 6 0.42 -7.82 9.50
C ALA A 6 -0.78 -8.09 8.59
N LEU A 7 -1.36 -7.04 8.04
CA LEU A 7 -2.31 -7.09 6.92
C LEU A 7 -1.71 -6.39 5.70
N VAL A 8 -1.70 -7.09 4.56
CA VAL A 8 -1.30 -6.50 3.28
C VAL A 8 -2.49 -6.54 2.33
N THR A 9 -3.03 -5.37 1.95
CA THR A 9 -4.15 -5.30 1.01
C THR A 9 -3.72 -5.57 -0.42
N GLY A 10 -4.53 -6.26 -1.22
CA GLY A 10 -4.18 -6.60 -2.60
C GLY A 10 -2.95 -7.52 -2.73
N ALA A 11 -2.74 -8.40 -1.74
CA ALA A 11 -1.54 -9.23 -1.64
C ALA A 11 -1.62 -10.56 -2.42
N ASN A 12 -2.62 -10.75 -3.27
CA ASN A 12 -2.76 -11.97 -4.08
C ASN A 12 -1.81 -12.02 -5.28
N LYS A 13 -1.02 -10.96 -5.54
CA LYS A 13 -0.06 -10.86 -6.67
C LYS A 13 0.93 -9.71 -6.49
N GLY A 14 1.93 -9.64 -7.38
CA GLY A 14 2.85 -8.51 -7.52
C GLY A 14 3.57 -8.13 -6.24
N ILE A 15 3.76 -6.81 -6.03
CA ILE A 15 4.49 -6.27 -4.88
C ILE A 15 3.83 -6.71 -3.56
N GLY A 16 2.50 -6.69 -3.48
CA GLY A 16 1.79 -7.08 -2.25
C GLY A 16 2.06 -8.52 -1.83
N LYS A 17 2.13 -9.46 -2.78
CA LYS A 17 2.49 -10.86 -2.50
C LYS A 17 3.94 -10.98 -2.02
N GLU A 18 4.86 -10.23 -2.60
CA GLU A 18 6.25 -10.21 -2.16
C GLU A 18 6.41 -9.58 -0.76
N ILE A 19 5.65 -8.52 -0.45
CA ILE A 19 5.61 -7.95 0.91
C ILE A 19 5.11 -9.01 1.90
N ALA A 20 4.01 -9.71 1.60
CA ALA A 20 3.48 -10.76 2.46
C ALA A 20 4.52 -11.87 2.67
N ARG A 21 5.22 -12.32 1.61
CA ARG A 21 6.27 -13.35 1.70
C ARG A 21 7.42 -12.91 2.61
N GLN A 22 7.91 -11.68 2.46
CA GLN A 22 9.04 -11.19 3.24
C GLN A 22 8.66 -10.96 4.72
N LEU A 23 7.46 -10.45 5.00
CA LEU A 23 6.96 -10.32 6.38
C LEU A 23 6.76 -11.69 7.04
N THR A 24 6.24 -12.68 6.31
CA THR A 24 6.11 -14.06 6.80
C THR A 24 7.50 -14.67 7.04
N GLY A 25 8.46 -14.43 6.14
CA GLY A 25 9.85 -14.83 6.31
C GLY A 25 10.55 -14.18 7.51
N ALA A 26 10.11 -12.99 7.91
CA ALA A 26 10.54 -12.32 9.15
C ALA A 26 9.86 -12.85 10.41
N GLY A 27 8.99 -13.86 10.29
CA GLY A 27 8.35 -14.55 11.43
C GLY A 27 6.98 -14.01 11.83
N LEU A 28 6.40 -13.09 11.05
CA LEU A 28 5.08 -12.53 11.34
C LEU A 28 3.95 -13.48 10.90
N THR A 29 2.78 -13.33 11.53
CA THR A 29 1.51 -13.78 10.97
C THR A 29 1.03 -12.75 9.96
N VAL A 30 0.74 -13.15 8.71
CA VAL A 30 0.40 -12.20 7.64
C VAL A 30 -0.96 -12.51 7.03
N TYR A 31 -1.89 -11.59 7.18
CA TYR A 31 -3.14 -11.61 6.44
C TYR A 31 -2.91 -11.13 4.99
N VAL A 32 -3.13 -12.05 4.06
CA VAL A 32 -3.12 -11.82 2.61
C VAL A 32 -4.49 -11.28 2.21
N GLY A 33 -4.62 -9.95 2.10
CA GLY A 33 -5.85 -9.29 1.69
C GLY A 33 -6.12 -9.50 0.20
N SER A 34 -7.23 -10.13 -0.14
CA SER A 34 -7.65 -10.38 -1.52
C SER A 34 -9.17 -10.30 -1.66
N ARG A 35 -9.67 -9.57 -2.68
CA ARG A 35 -11.11 -9.53 -2.98
C ARG A 35 -11.64 -10.83 -3.59
N ASP A 36 -10.78 -11.62 -4.19
CA ASP A 36 -11.06 -12.91 -4.79
C ASP A 36 -10.48 -14.01 -3.90
N ALA A 37 -11.34 -14.80 -3.26
CA ALA A 37 -10.96 -15.83 -2.31
C ALA A 37 -10.03 -16.87 -2.95
N ALA A 38 -10.37 -17.37 -4.15
CA ALA A 38 -9.59 -18.42 -4.81
C ALA A 38 -8.18 -17.95 -5.21
N ARG A 39 -8.03 -16.68 -5.62
CA ARG A 39 -6.70 -16.08 -5.88
C ARG A 39 -5.95 -15.84 -4.58
N GLY A 40 -6.66 -15.49 -3.52
CA GLY A 40 -6.05 -15.28 -2.21
C GLY A 40 -5.55 -16.60 -1.60
N GLU A 41 -6.30 -17.69 -1.70
CA GLU A 41 -5.88 -19.02 -1.25
C GLU A 41 -4.59 -19.47 -1.95
N ARG A 42 -4.55 -19.38 -3.28
CA ARG A 42 -3.32 -19.67 -4.03
C ARG A 42 -2.13 -18.80 -3.58
N ALA A 43 -2.37 -17.52 -3.33
CA ALA A 43 -1.30 -16.64 -2.86
C ALA A 43 -0.81 -17.03 -1.45
N VAL A 44 -1.70 -17.44 -0.56
CA VAL A 44 -1.33 -17.97 0.78
C VAL A 44 -0.47 -19.22 0.65
N GLU A 45 -0.84 -20.16 -0.22
CA GLU A 45 -0.03 -21.36 -0.51
C GLU A 45 1.37 -21.00 -1.04
N GLU A 46 1.45 -20.05 -1.97
CA GLU A 46 2.71 -19.60 -2.57
C GLU A 46 3.59 -18.77 -1.61
N VAL A 47 2.99 -18.00 -0.71
CA VAL A 47 3.69 -17.23 0.33
C VAL A 47 4.23 -18.17 1.38
N GLY A 48 3.44 -19.14 1.82
CA GLY A 48 3.80 -20.11 2.84
C GLY A 48 3.90 -19.53 4.25
N GLY A 49 4.53 -20.28 5.15
CA GLY A 49 4.73 -19.86 6.56
C GLY A 49 3.40 -19.64 7.29
N ASP A 50 3.28 -18.55 8.05
CA ASP A 50 2.06 -18.17 8.76
C ASP A 50 1.25 -17.11 7.97
N ALA A 51 1.06 -17.36 6.66
CA ALA A 51 0.17 -16.57 5.83
C ALA A 51 -1.27 -17.07 5.94
N ARG A 52 -2.23 -16.14 5.99
CA ARG A 52 -3.66 -16.42 6.14
C ARG A 52 -4.47 -15.59 5.16
N LEU A 53 -5.47 -16.18 4.53
CA LEU A 53 -6.37 -15.41 3.67
C LEU A 53 -7.26 -14.49 4.53
N LEU A 54 -7.38 -13.23 4.09
CA LEU A 54 -8.43 -12.32 4.51
C LEU A 54 -9.17 -11.81 3.28
N VAL A 55 -10.43 -12.23 3.11
CA VAL A 55 -11.25 -11.74 1.97
C VAL A 55 -11.57 -10.27 2.20
N LEU A 56 -11.01 -9.41 1.35
CA LEU A 56 -11.09 -7.95 1.50
C LEU A 56 -11.13 -7.26 0.14
N ASP A 57 -12.27 -6.69 -0.19
CA ASP A 57 -12.40 -5.69 -1.27
C ASP A 57 -12.36 -4.30 -0.64
N VAL A 58 -11.34 -3.53 -0.97
CA VAL A 58 -11.11 -2.18 -0.43
C VAL A 58 -12.13 -1.14 -0.93
N THR A 59 -12.96 -1.51 -1.91
CA THR A 59 -14.02 -0.65 -2.47
C THR A 59 -15.42 -1.04 -1.97
N ASP A 60 -15.52 -2.07 -1.12
CA ASP A 60 -16.79 -2.55 -0.55
C ASP A 60 -16.80 -2.40 0.97
N ALA A 61 -17.63 -1.49 1.47
CA ALA A 61 -17.77 -1.22 2.90
C ALA A 61 -18.20 -2.46 3.71
N ALA A 62 -19.03 -3.33 3.15
CA ALA A 62 -19.47 -4.56 3.83
C ALA A 62 -18.31 -5.57 3.93
N SER A 63 -17.51 -5.71 2.86
CA SER A 63 -16.29 -6.52 2.86
C SER A 63 -15.27 -6.02 3.89
N ILE A 64 -15.01 -4.70 3.91
CA ILE A 64 -14.09 -4.07 4.87
C ILE A 64 -14.54 -4.33 6.31
N ALA A 65 -15.82 -4.07 6.61
CA ALA A 65 -16.36 -4.30 7.95
C ALA A 65 -16.31 -5.78 8.36
N SER A 66 -16.55 -6.71 7.43
CA SER A 66 -16.42 -8.14 7.68
C SER A 66 -14.99 -8.57 7.95
N ALA A 67 -14.03 -8.05 7.19
CA ALA A 67 -12.61 -8.30 7.39
C ALA A 67 -12.10 -7.76 8.73
N ALA A 68 -12.48 -6.53 9.09
CA ALA A 68 -12.06 -5.89 10.34
C ALA A 68 -12.53 -6.67 11.58
N ARG A 69 -13.71 -7.29 11.54
CA ARG A 69 -14.20 -8.14 12.65
C ARG A 69 -13.41 -9.44 12.87
N GLN A 70 -12.57 -9.84 11.94
CA GLN A 70 -11.76 -11.06 12.02
C GLN A 70 -10.36 -10.82 12.59
N VAL A 71 -10.00 -9.54 12.85
CA VAL A 71 -8.66 -9.16 13.28
C VAL A 71 -8.77 -8.29 14.53
N ASP A 72 -8.58 -8.90 15.70
CA ASP A 72 -8.69 -8.21 16.99
C ASP A 72 -7.48 -7.32 17.29
N THR A 73 -6.30 -7.73 16.86
CA THR A 73 -5.04 -6.99 17.02
C THR A 73 -4.29 -6.96 15.70
N LEU A 74 -3.72 -5.80 15.36
CA LEU A 74 -2.94 -5.60 14.14
C LEU A 74 -1.73 -4.72 14.43
N ASP A 75 -0.52 -5.21 14.15
CA ASP A 75 0.70 -4.41 14.33
C ASP A 75 1.03 -3.61 13.06
N ILE A 76 0.78 -4.19 11.89
CA ILE A 76 1.19 -3.60 10.62
C ILE A 76 0.04 -3.64 9.62
N LEU A 77 -0.32 -2.47 9.10
CA LEU A 77 -1.21 -2.33 7.95
C LEU A 77 -0.41 -1.83 6.73
N VAL A 78 -0.37 -2.64 5.67
CA VAL A 78 0.19 -2.22 4.38
C VAL A 78 -0.94 -1.97 3.39
N ASN A 79 -1.23 -0.72 3.09
CA ASN A 79 -2.15 -0.30 2.05
C ASN A 79 -1.46 -0.40 0.69
N ASN A 80 -1.52 -1.61 0.10
CA ASN A 80 -0.89 -1.90 -1.18
C ASN A 80 -1.90 -2.01 -2.33
N ALA A 81 -3.16 -2.35 -2.07
CA ALA A 81 -4.18 -2.42 -3.12
C ALA A 81 -4.23 -1.13 -3.94
N GLY A 82 -4.14 -1.25 -5.25
CA GLY A 82 -4.14 -0.11 -6.14
C GLY A 82 -4.34 -0.51 -7.60
N ILE A 83 -4.87 0.41 -8.40
CA ILE A 83 -5.06 0.27 -9.84
C ILE A 83 -4.47 1.47 -10.56
N SER A 84 -4.07 1.27 -11.81
CA SER A 84 -3.66 2.33 -12.74
C SER A 84 -4.74 2.58 -13.78
N GLY A 85 -4.61 3.67 -14.50
CA GLY A 85 -5.41 3.98 -15.68
C GLY A 85 -4.66 3.75 -16.99
N ASP A 86 -5.24 4.26 -18.07
CA ASP A 86 -4.65 4.26 -19.40
C ASP A 86 -3.58 5.37 -19.53
N ASP A 87 -2.74 5.26 -20.56
CA ASP A 87 -1.77 6.30 -20.93
C ASP A 87 -2.44 7.43 -21.71
N ARG A 88 -3.33 8.16 -21.02
CA ARG A 88 -4.03 9.33 -21.56
C ARG A 88 -3.58 10.60 -20.86
N THR A 89 -3.58 11.71 -21.60
CA THR A 89 -3.35 13.04 -21.02
C THR A 89 -4.56 13.51 -20.22
N ALA A 90 -4.37 14.42 -19.27
CA ALA A 90 -5.42 14.90 -18.37
C ALA A 90 -6.66 15.45 -19.08
N ASP A 91 -6.48 16.12 -20.22
CA ASP A 91 -7.56 16.68 -21.06
C ASP A 91 -8.34 15.62 -21.83
N ARG A 92 -7.85 14.37 -21.89
CA ARG A 92 -8.47 13.24 -22.59
C ARG A 92 -8.88 12.10 -21.68
N GLU A 93 -8.57 12.20 -20.38
CA GLU A 93 -8.95 11.21 -19.39
C GLU A 93 -10.46 11.34 -19.07
N ASP A 94 -11.14 10.22 -18.99
CA ASP A 94 -12.56 10.16 -18.62
C ASP A 94 -12.74 10.32 -17.10
N VAL A 95 -13.73 11.10 -16.68
CA VAL A 95 -14.10 11.27 -15.26
C VAL A 95 -14.43 9.95 -14.57
N GLY A 96 -14.99 8.97 -15.32
CA GLY A 96 -15.22 7.62 -14.81
C GLY A 96 -13.93 6.91 -14.43
N ALA A 97 -12.84 7.12 -15.18
CA ALA A 97 -11.51 6.59 -14.83
C ALA A 97 -10.99 7.22 -13.54
N PHE A 98 -11.12 8.54 -13.36
CA PHE A 98 -10.80 9.21 -12.09
C PHE A 98 -11.57 8.59 -10.92
N ARG A 99 -12.88 8.43 -11.04
CA ARG A 99 -13.72 7.84 -9.97
C ARG A 99 -13.24 6.45 -9.59
N ARG A 100 -13.05 5.54 -10.56
CA ARG A 100 -12.59 4.17 -10.30
C ARG A 100 -11.21 4.12 -9.63
N ILE A 101 -10.29 4.96 -10.08
CA ILE A 101 -8.93 4.99 -9.53
C ILE A 101 -8.92 5.57 -8.12
N TYR A 102 -9.63 6.65 -7.89
CA TYR A 102 -9.75 7.26 -6.56
C TYR A 102 -10.51 6.36 -5.59
N GLU A 103 -11.52 5.63 -6.06
CA GLU A 103 -12.25 4.67 -5.22
C GLU A 103 -11.31 3.63 -4.61
N THR A 104 -10.40 3.07 -5.41
CA THR A 104 -9.43 2.09 -4.91
C THR A 104 -8.25 2.76 -4.19
N ASN A 105 -7.59 3.73 -4.83
CA ASN A 105 -6.28 4.22 -4.40
C ASN A 105 -6.34 5.25 -3.27
N VAL A 106 -7.51 5.86 -3.04
CA VAL A 106 -7.71 6.94 -2.05
C VAL A 106 -8.79 6.56 -1.06
N PHE A 107 -10.05 6.42 -1.50
CA PHE A 107 -11.17 6.15 -0.60
C PHE A 107 -11.07 4.78 0.05
N GLY A 108 -10.64 3.76 -0.70
CA GLY A 108 -10.37 2.43 -0.17
C GLY A 108 -9.30 2.43 0.92
N VAL A 109 -8.22 3.20 0.74
CA VAL A 109 -7.19 3.36 1.77
C VAL A 109 -7.75 4.00 3.04
N VAL A 110 -8.56 5.06 2.91
CA VAL A 110 -9.21 5.71 4.05
C VAL A 110 -10.16 4.74 4.75
N ALA A 111 -11.01 4.05 4.00
CA ALA A 111 -11.99 3.12 4.55
C ALA A 111 -11.33 1.94 5.30
N VAL A 112 -10.31 1.32 4.69
CA VAL A 112 -9.55 0.24 5.32
C VAL A 112 -8.79 0.73 6.55
N THR A 113 -8.05 1.84 6.44
CA THR A 113 -7.29 2.38 7.56
C THR A 113 -8.22 2.62 8.75
N ASN A 114 -9.33 3.35 8.56
CA ASN A 114 -10.26 3.67 9.64
C ASN A 114 -10.90 2.42 10.25
N ALA A 115 -11.24 1.41 9.45
CA ALA A 115 -11.84 0.18 9.93
C ALA A 115 -10.87 -0.67 10.80
N PHE A 116 -9.57 -0.60 10.51
CA PHE A 116 -8.54 -1.33 11.25
C PHE A 116 -7.85 -0.52 12.36
N LEU A 117 -8.15 0.79 12.53
CA LEU A 117 -7.63 1.59 13.65
C LEU A 117 -7.89 0.97 15.02
N PRO A 118 -9.08 0.41 15.34
CA PRO A 118 -9.29 -0.24 16.63
C PRO A 118 -8.31 -1.39 16.89
N ALA A 119 -8.00 -2.21 15.88
CA ALA A 119 -7.04 -3.30 15.99
C ALA A 119 -5.59 -2.79 16.08
N LEU A 120 -5.23 -1.74 15.32
CA LEU A 120 -3.91 -1.10 15.38
C LEU A 120 -3.65 -0.48 16.75
N ARG A 121 -4.66 0.10 17.41
CA ARG A 121 -4.56 0.67 18.76
C ARG A 121 -4.34 -0.38 19.86
N GLN A 122 -4.54 -1.67 19.59
CA GLN A 122 -4.19 -2.75 20.52
C GLN A 122 -2.72 -3.15 20.42
N SER A 123 -2.02 -2.73 19.38
CA SER A 123 -0.60 -3.01 19.21
C SER A 123 0.27 -2.09 20.07
N VAL A 124 1.40 -2.63 20.52
CA VAL A 124 2.46 -1.83 21.18
C VAL A 124 3.43 -1.20 20.18
N HIS A 125 3.41 -1.67 18.91
CA HIS A 125 4.29 -1.20 17.83
C HIS A 125 3.52 -0.99 16.53
N PRO A 126 2.45 -0.15 16.48
CA PRO A 126 1.60 -0.06 15.31
C PRO A 126 2.23 0.73 14.15
N ARG A 127 2.13 0.18 12.92
CA ARG A 127 2.69 0.78 11.69
C ARG A 127 1.68 0.76 10.56
N ILE A 128 1.63 1.85 9.79
CA ILE A 128 0.90 1.93 8.53
C ILE A 128 1.88 2.28 7.42
N VAL A 129 1.91 1.46 6.38
CA VAL A 129 2.72 1.69 5.17
C VAL A 129 1.80 1.86 3.97
N ASN A 130 1.83 3.02 3.35
CA ASN A 130 1.06 3.32 2.15
C ASN A 130 1.93 3.12 0.90
N ILE A 131 1.58 2.15 0.05
CA ILE A 131 2.30 1.96 -1.22
C ILE A 131 1.82 3.02 -2.21
N SER A 132 2.62 4.07 -2.30
CA SER A 132 2.40 5.22 -3.16
C SER A 132 3.10 5.03 -4.53
N SER A 133 3.66 6.09 -5.06
CA SER A 133 4.44 6.13 -6.30
C SER A 133 5.29 7.39 -6.33
N GLY A 134 6.51 7.32 -6.84
CA GLY A 134 7.30 8.51 -7.11
C GLY A 134 6.61 9.49 -8.06
N THR A 135 5.70 8.98 -8.91
CA THR A 135 4.89 9.83 -9.80
C THR A 135 3.80 10.63 -9.07
N GLY A 136 3.57 10.37 -7.78
CA GLY A 136 2.72 11.16 -6.89
C GLY A 136 3.45 12.34 -6.25
N SER A 137 4.78 12.44 -6.37
CA SER A 137 5.55 13.59 -5.94
C SER A 137 5.29 14.78 -6.86
N LEU A 138 4.74 15.87 -6.33
CA LEU A 138 4.53 17.12 -7.11
C LEU A 138 5.86 17.81 -7.38
N THR A 139 6.82 17.72 -6.47
CA THR A 139 8.18 18.24 -6.66
C THR A 139 8.87 17.55 -7.85
N TRP A 140 8.79 16.22 -7.94
CA TRP A 140 9.34 15.51 -9.08
C TRP A 140 8.54 15.75 -10.36
N ALA A 141 7.22 15.86 -10.26
CA ALA A 141 6.35 16.10 -11.41
C ALA A 141 6.61 17.46 -12.10
N THR A 142 7.08 18.46 -11.36
CA THR A 142 7.45 19.79 -11.88
C THR A 142 8.94 19.89 -12.23
N GLY A 143 9.72 18.87 -11.90
CA GLY A 143 11.17 18.82 -12.17
C GLY A 143 11.52 18.09 -13.47
N PRO A 144 12.80 18.19 -13.89
CA PRO A 144 13.28 17.54 -15.11
C PRO A 144 13.39 16.01 -15.01
N GLN A 145 13.30 15.44 -13.82
CA GLN A 145 13.50 14.01 -13.55
C GLN A 145 12.38 13.13 -14.10
N PHE A 146 11.18 13.69 -14.28
CA PHE A 146 10.01 12.95 -14.77
C PHE A 146 9.38 13.69 -15.97
N PRO A 147 9.93 13.53 -17.18
CA PRO A 147 9.36 14.14 -18.38
C PRO A 147 8.07 13.39 -18.77
N HIS A 148 7.00 13.58 -18.00
CA HIS A 148 5.68 13.07 -18.35
C HIS A 148 4.90 14.18 -19.07
N ARG A 149 4.26 13.84 -20.17
CA ARG A 149 3.43 14.77 -20.96
C ARG A 149 2.00 14.90 -20.40
N GLY A 150 1.82 14.88 -19.07
CA GLY A 150 0.51 14.92 -18.43
C GLY A 150 -0.29 13.63 -18.52
N THR A 151 0.35 12.49 -18.82
CA THR A 151 -0.31 11.19 -18.92
C THR A 151 -0.53 10.53 -17.56
N TYR A 152 -1.47 9.56 -17.51
CA TYR A 152 -1.86 8.87 -16.26
C TYR A 152 -2.36 9.82 -15.15
N ALA A 153 -3.04 10.92 -15.52
CA ALA A 153 -3.38 11.98 -14.58
C ALA A 153 -4.22 11.47 -13.39
N ALA A 154 -5.20 10.61 -13.63
CA ALA A 154 -6.03 10.02 -12.58
C ALA A 154 -5.20 9.19 -11.59
N TYR A 155 -4.26 8.38 -12.06
CA TYR A 155 -3.38 7.58 -11.22
C TYR A 155 -2.42 8.46 -10.42
N ARG A 156 -1.69 9.36 -11.10
CA ARG A 156 -0.67 10.21 -10.47
C ARG A 156 -1.28 11.12 -9.42
N SER A 157 -2.43 11.75 -9.72
CA SER A 157 -3.15 12.58 -8.75
C SER A 157 -3.69 11.78 -7.58
N SER A 158 -4.13 10.52 -7.79
CA SER A 158 -4.54 9.65 -6.69
C SER A 158 -3.36 9.31 -5.76
N LYS A 159 -2.15 9.15 -6.30
CA LYS A 159 -0.96 8.91 -5.49
C LYS A 159 -0.46 10.18 -4.77
N ALA A 160 -0.63 11.37 -5.35
CA ALA A 160 -0.43 12.62 -4.65
C ALA A 160 -1.44 12.81 -3.50
N ALA A 161 -2.71 12.45 -3.71
CA ALA A 161 -3.71 12.46 -2.65
C ALA A 161 -3.36 11.47 -1.52
N LEU A 162 -2.86 10.27 -1.86
CA LEU A 162 -2.40 9.28 -0.88
C LEU A 162 -1.18 9.80 -0.09
N ASN A 163 -0.27 10.53 -0.74
CA ASN A 163 0.85 11.18 -0.09
C ASN A 163 0.36 12.21 0.96
N ALA A 164 -0.60 13.06 0.59
CA ALA A 164 -1.20 14.01 1.53
C ALA A 164 -1.89 13.28 2.71
N LEU A 165 -2.66 12.22 2.44
CA LEU A 165 -3.29 11.41 3.49
C LEU A 165 -2.26 10.78 4.43
N THR A 166 -1.10 10.35 3.93
CA THR A 166 -0.01 9.82 4.76
C THR A 166 0.41 10.82 5.82
N VAL A 167 0.61 12.09 5.44
CA VAL A 167 0.98 13.16 6.37
C VAL A 167 -0.15 13.42 7.39
N TYR A 168 -1.39 13.53 6.92
CA TYR A 168 -2.52 13.81 7.82
C TYR A 168 -2.79 12.66 8.80
N TYR A 169 -2.69 11.40 8.37
CA TYR A 169 -2.79 10.26 9.28
C TYR A 169 -1.61 10.21 10.27
N ALA A 170 -0.38 10.51 9.84
CA ALA A 170 0.76 10.56 10.74
C ALA A 170 0.56 11.57 11.87
N HIS A 171 0.00 12.75 11.55
CA HIS A 171 -0.30 13.77 12.56
C HIS A 171 -1.48 13.37 13.44
N ALA A 172 -2.57 12.87 12.85
CA ALA A 172 -3.78 12.52 13.60
C ALA A 172 -3.58 11.33 14.56
N LEU A 173 -2.64 10.44 14.26
CA LEU A 173 -2.40 9.21 15.00
C LEU A 173 -1.11 9.26 15.86
N ALA A 174 -0.50 10.43 15.97
CA ALA A 174 0.77 10.61 16.72
C ALA A 174 0.62 10.23 18.20
N ASP A 175 -0.47 10.64 18.85
CA ASP A 175 -0.76 10.34 20.25
C ASP A 175 -1.08 8.84 20.48
N ASP A 176 -1.53 8.14 19.43
CA ASP A 176 -1.71 6.68 19.46
C ASP A 176 -0.38 5.91 19.25
N GLY A 177 0.74 6.60 19.01
CA GLY A 177 2.05 5.99 18.71
C GLY A 177 2.13 5.32 17.34
N ILE A 178 1.12 5.48 16.47
CA ILE A 178 1.05 4.85 15.15
C ILE A 178 1.95 5.59 14.17
N LYS A 179 2.94 4.90 13.61
CA LYS A 179 3.79 5.46 12.55
C LYS A 179 3.15 5.25 11.18
N VAL A 180 3.08 6.30 10.38
CA VAL A 180 2.46 6.26 9.04
C VAL A 180 3.44 6.82 8.02
N ASN A 181 3.88 5.99 7.06
CA ASN A 181 4.82 6.39 6.03
C ASN A 181 4.37 5.93 4.64
N ALA A 182 4.85 6.62 3.60
CA ALA A 182 4.62 6.27 2.21
C ALA A 182 5.87 5.67 1.56
N LEU A 183 5.67 4.73 0.63
CA LEU A 183 6.71 4.12 -0.19
C LEU A 183 6.48 4.39 -1.67
N ALA A 184 7.50 4.86 -2.37
CA ALA A 184 7.61 4.82 -3.82
C ALA A 184 8.31 3.52 -4.23
N PRO A 185 7.59 2.53 -4.78
CA PRO A 185 8.16 1.21 -5.07
C PRO A 185 9.10 1.20 -6.29
N GLY A 186 9.17 2.31 -7.03
CA GLY A 186 9.81 2.35 -8.35
C GLY A 186 8.98 1.59 -9.40
N LEU A 187 9.46 1.57 -10.63
CA LEU A 187 8.84 0.80 -11.71
C LEU A 187 9.24 -0.68 -11.55
N ARG A 188 8.27 -1.55 -11.31
CA ARG A 188 8.46 -2.98 -11.04
C ARG A 188 7.65 -3.82 -12.01
N ARG A 189 8.17 -4.99 -12.38
CA ARG A 189 7.48 -5.94 -13.24
C ARG A 189 6.24 -6.52 -12.56
N THR A 190 5.11 -5.93 -12.84
CA THR A 190 3.80 -6.31 -12.33
C THR A 190 2.76 -6.16 -13.42
N ASP A 191 1.57 -6.66 -13.20
CA ASP A 191 0.42 -6.50 -14.09
C ASP A 191 -0.41 -5.22 -13.83
N LEU A 192 0.18 -4.21 -13.18
CA LEU A 192 -0.49 -2.94 -12.90
C LEU A 192 -0.90 -2.20 -14.17
N ASN A 193 -0.01 -2.16 -15.16
CA ASN A 193 -0.23 -1.64 -16.52
C ASN A 193 0.85 -2.18 -17.48
N ALA A 194 0.73 -1.88 -18.77
CA ALA A 194 1.66 -2.35 -19.79
C ALA A 194 3.12 -1.90 -19.54
N THR A 195 3.33 -0.69 -19.06
CA THR A 195 4.66 -0.16 -18.75
C THR A 195 5.30 -0.93 -17.58
N ALA A 196 4.52 -1.22 -16.55
CA ALA A 196 4.99 -2.04 -15.43
C ALA A 196 5.28 -3.49 -15.87
N ALA A 197 4.43 -4.08 -16.71
CA ALA A 197 4.64 -5.43 -17.23
C ALA A 197 5.91 -5.58 -18.06
N ALA A 198 6.32 -4.52 -18.76
CA ALA A 198 7.53 -4.48 -19.57
C ALA A 198 8.80 -4.09 -18.77
N SER A 199 8.69 -3.84 -17.47
CA SER A 199 9.82 -3.45 -16.62
C SER A 199 10.69 -4.64 -16.25
N ASP A 200 11.99 -4.40 -16.11
CA ASP A 200 12.95 -5.36 -15.56
C ASP A 200 13.05 -5.29 -14.02
N GLY A 201 12.42 -4.29 -13.39
CA GLY A 201 12.47 -4.08 -11.95
C GLY A 201 11.85 -5.25 -11.16
N ASP A 202 12.59 -5.78 -10.20
CA ASP A 202 12.12 -6.89 -9.37
C ASP A 202 11.12 -6.41 -8.31
N PRO A 203 9.90 -6.98 -8.24
CA PRO A 203 8.96 -6.69 -7.16
C PRO A 203 9.51 -6.94 -5.75
N ALA A 204 10.46 -7.87 -5.60
CA ALA A 204 11.07 -8.20 -4.31
C ALA A 204 11.87 -7.03 -3.72
N GLU A 205 12.51 -6.20 -4.55
CA GLU A 205 13.23 -4.99 -4.09
C GLU A 205 12.25 -3.96 -3.49
N ALA A 206 11.13 -3.73 -4.16
CA ALA A 206 10.09 -2.84 -3.64
C ALA A 206 9.49 -3.38 -2.34
N ALA A 207 9.28 -4.68 -2.25
CA ALA A 207 8.81 -5.34 -1.05
C ALA A 207 9.77 -5.15 0.12
N ALA A 208 11.09 -5.28 -0.11
CA ALA A 208 12.09 -5.03 0.92
C ALA A 208 12.02 -3.59 1.47
N GLY A 209 11.75 -2.59 0.61
CA GLY A 209 11.48 -1.23 1.02
C GLY A 209 10.27 -1.10 1.94
N ALA A 210 9.16 -1.74 1.56
CA ALA A 210 7.93 -1.74 2.36
C ALA A 210 8.11 -2.44 3.72
N VAL A 211 8.79 -3.58 3.72
CA VAL A 211 9.10 -4.35 4.95
C VAL A 211 9.98 -3.54 5.90
N ARG A 212 10.97 -2.81 5.38
CA ARG A 212 11.79 -1.90 6.17
C ARG A 212 10.96 -0.83 6.89
N LEU A 213 9.97 -0.23 6.20
CA LEU A 213 9.05 0.73 6.81
C LEU A 213 8.07 0.07 7.79
N ALA A 214 7.64 -1.15 7.51
CA ALA A 214 6.76 -1.93 8.37
C ALA A 214 7.42 -2.35 9.70
N LEU A 215 8.74 -2.52 9.69
CA LEU A 215 9.54 -2.97 10.86
C LEU A 215 10.36 -1.83 11.47
N LEU A 216 10.00 -0.57 11.23
CA LEU A 216 10.67 0.58 11.86
C LEU A 216 10.61 0.49 13.39
N PRO A 217 11.66 0.92 14.10
CA PRO A 217 11.63 1.08 15.55
C PRO A 217 10.65 2.20 15.97
N ASP A 218 10.33 2.27 17.28
CA ASP A 218 9.34 3.23 17.79
C ASP A 218 9.80 4.69 17.70
N ASP A 219 11.09 4.93 17.71
CA ASP A 219 11.72 6.23 17.49
C ASP A 219 11.94 6.56 15.99
N GLY A 220 11.50 5.65 15.09
CA GLY A 220 11.59 5.85 13.64
C GLY A 220 10.69 6.96 13.12
N PRO A 221 10.87 7.33 11.84
CA PRO A 221 10.12 8.42 11.20
C PRO A 221 8.63 8.12 11.07
N SER A 222 7.83 9.20 11.00
CA SER A 222 6.40 9.16 10.68
C SER A 222 6.03 10.40 9.87
N GLY A 223 5.17 10.23 8.87
CA GLY A 223 4.79 11.32 7.96
C GLY A 223 5.81 11.53 6.85
N GLU A 224 6.62 10.51 6.52
CA GLU A 224 7.69 10.61 5.54
C GLU A 224 7.40 9.78 4.28
N PHE A 225 8.06 10.17 3.19
CA PHE A 225 7.97 9.49 1.90
C PHE A 225 9.33 8.97 1.47
N PHE A 226 9.43 7.66 1.24
CA PHE A 226 10.68 6.98 0.89
C PHE A 226 10.60 6.28 -0.46
N SER A 227 11.71 6.23 -1.15
CA SER A 227 11.93 5.32 -2.27
C SER A 227 12.18 3.89 -1.76
N TRP A 228 12.03 2.92 -2.64
CA TRP A 228 12.26 1.50 -2.36
C TRP A 228 13.65 1.19 -1.80
N ASP A 229 14.66 1.98 -2.13
CA ASP A 229 16.05 1.86 -1.63
C ASP A 229 16.26 2.55 -0.27
N GLY A 230 15.27 3.25 0.25
CA GLY A 230 15.29 3.97 1.53
C GLY A 230 15.67 5.44 1.41
N THR A 231 15.91 5.96 0.21
CA THR A 231 16.16 7.39 0.02
C THR A 231 14.88 8.21 0.21
N PRO A 232 14.93 9.38 0.88
CA PRO A 232 13.78 10.27 0.97
C PRO A 232 13.31 10.74 -0.40
N VAL A 233 11.99 10.79 -0.58
CA VAL A 233 11.33 11.34 -1.77
C VAL A 233 10.64 12.63 -1.37
N PRO A 234 10.82 13.75 -2.09
CA PRO A 234 10.06 14.96 -1.82
C PRO A 234 8.58 14.77 -2.18
N TRP A 235 7.71 15.47 -1.44
CA TRP A 235 6.26 15.44 -1.66
C TRP A 235 5.82 16.04 -2.99
#